data_e702f19a57939d5b9690f761138026a4
#
_entry.id   e702f19a57939d5b9690f761138026a4
#
_cell.length_a   1.000
_cell.length_b   1.000
_cell.length_c   1.000
_cell.angle_alpha   90.00
_cell.angle_beta   90.00
_cell.angle_gamma   90.00
#
_symmetry.space_group_name_H-M   'P 1'
#
loop_
_entity.id
_entity.type
_entity.pdbx_description
1 polymer ?
#
loop_
_entity_poly.entity_id
_entity_poly.type
_entity_poly.pdbx_seq_one_letter_code
_entity_poly.pdbx_strand_id
1 'polypeptide(L)'
;MEAFSAYVTMNARFHALLNELSASSPLIREIDRVSALPFASPSAFVMAQSALPEAHQILLIGQDHHRIVVDAIENREGARAEAVMREHSRLAARNLRLAIRNRTHLDLLPALALLKSSAE
;
A
#
# COMPACT_ATOMS: atom_id res chain seq x y z
N MET A 1 -16.12 9.40 3.66
CA MET A 1 -15.92 8.45 2.54
C MET A 1 -15.12 9.06 1.40
N GLU A 2 -15.43 10.28 0.98
CA GLU A 2 -14.77 10.97 -0.14
C GLU A 2 -13.25 11.16 0.04
N ALA A 3 -12.80 11.56 1.23
CA ALA A 3 -11.37 11.72 1.55
C ALA A 3 -10.57 10.41 1.44
N PHE A 4 -11.17 9.28 1.82
CA PHE A 4 -10.53 7.97 1.69
C PHE A 4 -10.39 7.51 0.24
N SER A 5 -11.41 7.74 -0.58
CA SER A 5 -11.36 7.44 -2.01
C SER A 5 -10.28 8.26 -2.71
N ALA A 6 -10.16 9.55 -2.38
CA ALA A 6 -9.10 10.40 -2.87
C ALA A 6 -7.72 9.90 -2.45
N TYR A 7 -7.55 9.48 -1.19
CA TYR A 7 -6.29 8.90 -0.70
C TYR A 7 -5.90 7.64 -1.50
N VAL A 8 -6.83 6.70 -1.71
CA VAL A 8 -6.56 5.46 -2.47
C VAL A 8 -6.06 5.78 -3.88
N THR A 9 -6.71 6.71 -4.55
CA THR A 9 -6.33 7.14 -5.90
C THR A 9 -4.94 7.78 -5.93
N MET A 10 -4.67 8.69 -5.02
CA MET A 10 -3.38 9.39 -4.94
C MET A 10 -2.25 8.45 -4.53
N ASN A 11 -2.51 7.52 -3.61
CA ASN A 11 -1.55 6.50 -3.20
C ASN A 11 -1.15 5.59 -4.37
N ALA A 12 -2.12 5.12 -5.14
CA ALA A 12 -1.85 4.29 -6.32
C ALA A 12 -1.03 5.07 -7.36
N ARG A 13 -1.37 6.35 -7.61
CA ARG A 13 -0.62 7.22 -8.52
C ARG A 13 0.81 7.46 -8.06
N PHE A 14 1.03 7.69 -6.77
CA PHE A 14 2.38 7.86 -6.21
C PHE A 14 3.25 6.64 -6.50
N HIS A 15 2.74 5.43 -6.20
CA HIS A 15 3.50 4.20 -6.42
C HIS A 15 3.76 3.93 -7.91
N ALA A 16 2.81 4.22 -8.79
CA ALA A 16 3.01 4.09 -10.23
C ALA A 16 4.11 5.03 -10.74
N LEU A 17 4.09 6.31 -10.35
CA LEU A 17 5.12 7.28 -10.71
C LEU A 17 6.50 6.88 -10.16
N LEU A 18 6.56 6.38 -8.92
CA LEU A 18 7.81 5.89 -8.33
C LEU A 18 8.41 4.74 -9.15
N ASN A 19 7.57 3.82 -9.63
CA ASN A 19 8.00 2.72 -10.49
C ASN A 19 8.52 3.23 -11.84
N GLU A 20 7.86 4.23 -12.44
CA GLU A 20 8.26 4.85 -13.70
C GLU A 20 9.64 5.52 -13.61
N LEU A 21 10.00 6.09 -12.45
CA LEU A 21 11.33 6.69 -12.21
C LEU A 21 12.47 5.68 -12.34
N SER A 22 12.21 4.38 -12.26
CA SER A 22 13.23 3.35 -12.51
C SER A 22 13.73 3.33 -13.96
N ALA A 23 12.96 3.88 -14.90
CA ALA A 23 13.19 3.85 -16.35
C ALA A 23 13.44 2.42 -16.89
N SER A 24 12.97 1.39 -16.17
CA SER A 24 13.18 -0.02 -16.50
C SER A 24 11.87 -0.70 -16.85
N SER A 25 11.59 -0.89 -18.13
CA SER A 25 10.37 -1.58 -18.59
C SER A 25 10.23 -3.01 -18.03
N PRO A 26 11.29 -3.83 -17.89
CA PRO A 26 11.18 -5.13 -17.25
C PRO A 26 10.75 -5.03 -15.78
N LEU A 27 11.35 -4.10 -15.02
CA LEU A 27 11.02 -3.91 -13.61
C LEU A 27 9.57 -3.44 -13.42
N ILE A 28 9.14 -2.47 -14.22
CA ILE A 28 7.76 -1.95 -14.18
C ILE A 28 6.76 -3.09 -14.43
N ARG A 29 6.97 -3.90 -15.47
CA ARG A 29 6.09 -5.05 -15.76
C ARG A 29 6.02 -6.06 -14.63
N GLU A 30 7.14 -6.37 -13.98
CA GLU A 30 7.15 -7.31 -12.86
C GLU A 30 6.44 -6.75 -11.63
N ILE A 31 6.62 -5.46 -11.32
CA ILE A 31 5.90 -4.80 -10.23
C ILE A 31 4.40 -4.78 -10.52
N ASP A 32 3.98 -4.45 -11.73
CA ASP A 32 2.57 -4.43 -12.13
C ASP A 32 1.95 -5.84 -12.00
N ARG A 33 2.67 -6.87 -12.45
CA ARG A 33 2.24 -8.26 -12.32
C ARG A 33 2.05 -8.69 -10.86
N VAL A 34 2.99 -8.35 -9.98
CA VAL A 34 2.91 -8.67 -8.56
C VAL A 34 1.80 -7.86 -7.88
N SER A 35 1.68 -6.58 -8.21
CA SER A 35 0.66 -5.68 -7.63
C SER A 35 -0.77 -6.04 -8.03
N ALA A 36 -0.94 -6.79 -9.12
CA ALA A 36 -2.24 -7.33 -9.54
C ALA A 36 -2.67 -8.57 -8.73
N LEU A 37 -1.77 -9.17 -7.95
CA LEU A 37 -2.12 -10.28 -7.06
C LEU A 37 -3.01 -9.81 -5.92
N PRO A 38 -3.90 -10.67 -5.39
CA PRO A 38 -4.69 -10.37 -4.20
C PRO A 38 -3.79 -9.88 -3.07
N PHE A 39 -4.21 -8.83 -2.38
CA PHE A 39 -3.51 -8.22 -1.23
C PHE A 39 -2.14 -7.56 -1.53
N ALA A 40 -1.67 -7.56 -2.76
CA ALA A 40 -0.35 -7.02 -3.12
C ALA A 40 -0.38 -5.57 -3.64
N SER A 41 -1.55 -5.02 -3.94
CA SER A 41 -1.63 -3.61 -4.38
C SER A 41 -1.32 -2.64 -3.23
N PRO A 42 -0.72 -1.48 -3.52
CA PRO A 42 -0.37 -0.47 -2.51
C PRO A 42 -1.56 0.00 -1.65
N SER A 43 -2.77 -0.10 -2.17
CA SER A 43 -3.99 0.34 -1.49
C SER A 43 -4.91 -0.81 -1.03
N ALA A 44 -4.45 -2.07 -1.12
CA ALA A 44 -5.28 -3.24 -0.85
C ALA A 44 -6.00 -3.22 0.50
N PHE A 45 -5.39 -2.62 1.52
CA PHE A 45 -5.90 -2.61 2.89
C PHE A 45 -6.44 -1.26 3.35
N VAL A 46 -6.30 -0.20 2.55
CA VAL A 46 -6.71 1.16 2.94
C VAL A 46 -8.20 1.21 3.24
N MET A 47 -9.03 0.57 2.43
CA MET A 47 -10.49 0.55 2.64
C MET A 47 -10.89 -0.22 3.90
N ALA A 48 -10.26 -1.36 4.19
CA ALA A 48 -10.53 -2.13 5.41
C ALA A 48 -10.09 -1.38 6.68
N GLN A 49 -9.16 -0.46 6.55
CA GLN A 49 -8.63 0.32 7.67
C GLN A 49 -9.51 1.52 8.03
N SER A 50 -10.38 1.99 7.12
CA SER A 50 -11.21 3.18 7.34
C SER A 50 -12.08 3.11 8.60
N ALA A 51 -12.34 1.90 9.10
CA ALA A 51 -13.15 1.64 10.27
C ALA A 51 -12.35 1.48 11.59
N LEU A 52 -11.01 1.49 11.54
CA LEU A 52 -10.15 1.26 12.71
C LEU A 52 -9.44 2.56 13.14
N PRO A 53 -9.51 2.97 14.42
CA PRO A 53 -8.80 4.16 14.91
C PRO A 53 -7.29 4.11 14.66
N GLU A 54 -6.67 2.96 14.85
CA GLU A 54 -5.23 2.75 14.65
C GLU A 54 -4.82 2.87 13.18
N ALA A 55 -5.74 2.63 12.27
CA ALA A 55 -5.50 2.71 10.84
C ALA A 55 -5.19 4.14 10.37
N HIS A 56 -5.87 5.12 10.96
CA HIS A 56 -5.60 6.52 10.63
C HIS A 56 -4.13 6.90 10.92
N GLN A 57 -3.63 6.50 12.09
CA GLN A 57 -2.22 6.74 12.44
C GLN A 57 -1.25 6.06 11.47
N ILE A 58 -1.55 4.85 11.06
CA ILE A 58 -0.73 4.10 10.10
C ILE A 58 -0.73 4.78 8.73
N LEU A 59 -1.86 5.31 8.28
CA LEU A 59 -1.94 6.07 7.03
C LEU A 59 -1.12 7.37 7.09
N LEU A 60 -1.12 8.07 8.24
CA LEU A 60 -0.29 9.26 8.43
C LEU A 60 1.20 8.92 8.35
N ILE A 61 1.64 7.84 8.99
CA ILE A 61 3.02 7.36 8.90
C ILE A 61 3.37 6.99 7.45
N GLY A 62 2.47 6.28 6.76
CA GLY A 62 2.65 5.92 5.35
C GLY A 62 2.81 7.14 4.45
N GLN A 63 2.00 8.17 4.68
CA GLN A 63 2.09 9.43 3.95
C GLN A 63 3.38 10.20 4.25
N ASP A 64 3.87 10.12 5.48
CA ASP A 64 5.15 10.73 5.84
C ASP A 64 6.32 10.01 5.16
N HIS A 65 6.29 8.69 5.09
CA HIS A 65 7.25 7.91 4.30
C HIS A 65 7.27 8.35 2.84
N HIS A 66 6.12 8.59 2.21
CA HIS A 66 6.06 9.09 0.82
C HIS A 66 6.78 10.43 0.67
N ARG A 67 6.59 11.38 1.60
CA ARG A 67 7.27 12.68 1.60
C ARG A 67 8.78 12.53 1.74
N ILE A 68 9.22 11.66 2.67
CA ILE A 68 10.65 11.39 2.89
C ILE A 68 11.28 10.75 1.64
N VAL A 69 10.57 9.87 0.95
CA VAL A 69 11.06 9.26 -0.30
C VAL A 69 11.23 10.31 -1.39
N VAL A 70 10.27 11.23 -1.55
CA VAL A 70 10.39 12.33 -2.51
C VAL A 70 11.61 13.21 -2.19
N ASP A 71 11.75 13.63 -0.92
CA ASP A 71 12.89 14.40 -0.44
C ASP A 71 14.23 13.68 -0.72
N ALA A 72 14.31 12.39 -0.44
CA ALA A 72 15.50 11.59 -0.70
C ALA A 72 15.83 11.52 -2.21
N ILE A 73 14.82 11.38 -3.07
CA ILE A 73 15.01 11.38 -4.52
C ILE A 73 15.52 12.74 -5.02
N GLU A 74 14.90 13.83 -4.56
CA GLU A 74 15.30 15.20 -4.90
C GLU A 74 16.78 15.47 -4.53
N ASN A 75 17.21 14.94 -3.38
CA ASN A 75 18.58 15.05 -2.89
C ASN A 75 19.54 13.97 -3.46
N ARG A 76 19.07 13.10 -4.38
CA ARG A 76 19.86 11.99 -4.96
C ARG A 76 20.36 10.97 -3.92
N GLU A 77 19.63 10.80 -2.84
CA GLU A 77 19.91 9.88 -1.73
C GLU A 77 19.22 8.51 -1.97
N GLY A 78 19.60 7.79 -3.02
CA GLY A 78 18.94 6.54 -3.42
C GLY A 78 18.87 5.48 -2.32
N ALA A 79 19.96 5.32 -1.55
CA ALA A 79 19.99 4.37 -0.43
C ALA A 79 19.00 4.75 0.70
N ARG A 80 18.79 6.04 0.94
CA ARG A 80 17.79 6.53 1.90
C ARG A 80 16.37 6.26 1.38
N ALA A 81 16.11 6.56 0.11
CA ALA A 81 14.82 6.27 -0.51
C ALA A 81 14.48 4.78 -0.43
N GLU A 82 15.45 3.90 -0.75
CA GLU A 82 15.28 2.45 -0.63
C GLU A 82 14.97 2.02 0.80
N ALA A 83 15.72 2.52 1.80
CA ALA A 83 15.53 2.17 3.21
C ALA A 83 14.11 2.57 3.69
N VAL A 84 13.65 3.77 3.34
CA VAL A 84 12.31 4.24 3.71
C VAL A 84 11.22 3.45 3.01
N MET A 85 11.36 3.10 1.72
CA MET A 85 10.39 2.27 1.02
C MET A 85 10.36 0.84 1.57
N ARG A 86 11.46 0.31 2.02
CA ARG A 86 11.51 -0.98 2.70
C ARG A 86 10.74 -0.94 4.03
N GLU A 87 10.86 0.13 4.79
CA GLU A 87 10.09 0.32 6.02
C GLU A 87 8.60 0.58 5.74
N HIS A 88 8.30 1.30 4.66
CA HIS A 88 6.92 1.50 4.18
C HIS A 88 6.24 0.15 3.85
N SER A 89 6.94 -0.77 3.23
CA SER A 89 6.44 -2.13 2.95
C SER A 89 6.15 -2.93 4.22
N ARG A 90 6.96 -2.77 5.27
CA ARG A 90 6.71 -3.39 6.59
C ARG A 90 5.49 -2.80 7.28
N LEU A 91 5.25 -1.51 7.10
CA LEU A 91 4.04 -0.84 7.57
C LEU A 91 2.79 -1.46 6.92
N ALA A 92 2.81 -1.71 5.61
CA ALA A 92 1.74 -2.39 4.89
C ALA A 92 1.50 -3.81 5.42
N ALA A 93 2.57 -4.58 5.69
CA ALA A 93 2.46 -5.91 6.30
C ALA A 93 1.87 -5.86 7.72
N ARG A 94 2.19 -4.83 8.51
CA ARG A 94 1.56 -4.59 9.83
C ARG A 94 0.07 -4.34 9.69
N ASN A 95 -0.34 -3.55 8.70
CA ASN A 95 -1.74 -3.29 8.40
C ASN A 95 -2.52 -4.55 8.07
N LEU A 96 -1.95 -5.42 7.24
CA LEU A 96 -2.54 -6.72 6.91
C LEU A 96 -2.80 -7.55 8.17
N ARG A 97 -1.82 -7.63 9.07
CA ARG A 97 -1.96 -8.38 10.32
C ARG A 97 -3.07 -7.80 11.22
N LEU A 98 -3.20 -6.48 11.28
CA LEU A 98 -4.27 -5.83 12.04
C LEU A 98 -5.64 -6.12 11.42
N ALA A 99 -5.78 -6.04 10.09
CA ALA A 99 -7.00 -6.36 9.39
C ALA A 99 -7.43 -7.83 9.63
N ILE A 100 -6.48 -8.77 9.58
CA ILE A 100 -6.74 -10.20 9.84
C ILE A 100 -7.16 -10.44 11.30
N ARG A 101 -6.56 -9.76 12.26
CA ARG A 101 -6.93 -9.88 13.68
C ARG A 101 -8.31 -9.32 13.97
N ASN A 102 -8.69 -8.23 13.32
CA ASN A 102 -9.98 -7.58 13.49
C ASN A 102 -11.00 -8.11 12.47
N ARG A 103 -11.38 -9.38 12.59
CA ARG A 103 -12.24 -10.12 11.65
C ARG A 103 -13.55 -9.43 11.27
N THR A 104 -14.03 -8.47 12.07
CA THR A 104 -15.29 -7.75 11.86
C THR A 104 -15.34 -6.89 10.58
N HIS A 105 -14.22 -6.61 9.95
CA HIS A 105 -14.13 -5.77 8.74
C HIS A 105 -13.51 -6.49 7.53
N LEU A 106 -13.32 -7.80 7.63
CA LEU A 106 -12.80 -8.60 6.52
C LEU A 106 -13.76 -8.63 5.32
N ASP A 107 -15.04 -8.43 5.54
CA ASP A 107 -16.06 -8.38 4.48
C ASP A 107 -15.87 -7.19 3.51
N LEU A 108 -15.07 -6.20 3.90
CA LEU A 108 -14.72 -5.04 3.08
C LEU A 108 -13.53 -5.30 2.14
N LEU A 109 -12.88 -6.46 2.23
CA LEU A 109 -11.77 -6.85 1.36
C LEU A 109 -12.28 -7.73 0.21
N PRO A 110 -12.33 -7.22 -1.03
CA PRO A 110 -12.82 -7.98 -2.19
C PRO A 110 -12.09 -9.32 -2.37
N ALA A 111 -10.80 -9.37 -2.04
CA ALA A 111 -9.98 -10.57 -2.17
C ALA A 111 -10.33 -11.68 -1.14
N LEU A 112 -11.01 -11.36 -0.03
CA LEU A 112 -11.48 -12.38 0.92
C LEU A 112 -12.73 -13.12 0.45
N ALA A 113 -13.47 -12.57 -0.50
CA ALA A 113 -14.54 -13.30 -1.16
C ALA A 113 -14.00 -14.56 -1.85
N LEU A 114 -12.75 -14.51 -2.34
CA LEU A 114 -12.07 -15.66 -2.97
C LEU A 114 -11.70 -16.75 -1.95
N LEU A 115 -11.44 -16.41 -0.69
CA LEU A 115 -11.12 -17.39 0.36
C LEU A 115 -12.37 -18.06 0.93
N LYS A 116 -13.53 -17.39 0.90
CA LYS A 116 -14.79 -17.96 1.36
C LYS A 116 -15.36 -19.00 0.36
N SER A 117 -15.08 -18.86 -0.95
CA SER A 117 -15.54 -19.81 -1.97
C SER A 117 -14.76 -21.12 -2.03
N SER A 118 -13.60 -21.20 -1.33
CA SER A 118 -12.75 -22.40 -1.30
C SER A 118 -13.05 -23.34 -0.12
N ALA A 119 -14.05 -23.00 0.72
CA ALA A 119 -14.38 -23.74 1.96
C ALA A 119 -15.73 -24.49 1.88
N GLU A 120 -16.36 -24.52 0.68
CA GLU A 120 -17.51 -25.37 0.34
C GLU A 120 -17.03 -26.52 -0.57
#